data_abb90b4837594bc3d4746b3bb8f2b435
#
_entry.id   abb90b4837594bc3d4746b3bb8f2b435
#
_cell.length_a   1.000
_cell.length_b   1.000
_cell.length_c   1.000
_cell.angle_alpha   90.00
_cell.angle_beta   90.00
_cell.angle_gamma   90.00
#
_symmetry.space_group_name_H-M   'P 1'
#
loop_
_entity.id
_entity.type
_entity.pdbx_description
1 polymer ?
#
loop_
_entity_poly.entity_id
_entity_poly.type
_entity_poly.pdbx_seq_one_letter_code
_entity_poly.pdbx_strand_id
1 'polypeptide(L)'
;MTLLLAAVGAVLTALIELSVVPYLRIGDAQPHPVLVLGVILAIAVGFEAGLVWAFVGGLALDVLAQRPLGSTAFALLVCIGGASILARSFARLRPIVPIGAVFVLSLGYSMILFVTFGALGTPIPAADPFGAVLPSAVYDAVLAAIVGPLTIAVHDRRMEQERVDW
;
A
#
# COMPACT_ATOMS: atom_id res chain seq x y z
N MET A 1 14.83 -5.79 -13.97
CA MET A 1 15.16 -4.50 -13.35
C MET A 1 13.98 -3.95 -12.54
N THR A 2 12.78 -3.97 -13.06
CA THR A 2 11.55 -3.43 -12.40
C THR A 2 11.24 -4.09 -11.05
N LEU A 3 11.36 -5.41 -10.93
CA LEU A 3 11.10 -6.14 -9.68
C LEU A 3 12.12 -5.81 -8.58
N LEU A 4 13.39 -5.64 -8.94
CA LEU A 4 14.43 -5.22 -7.99
C LEU A 4 14.16 -3.81 -7.46
N LEU A 5 13.76 -2.88 -8.34
CA LEU A 5 13.39 -1.53 -7.94
C LEU A 5 12.14 -1.53 -7.05
N ALA A 6 11.16 -2.40 -7.34
CA ALA A 6 10.00 -2.58 -6.50
C ALA A 6 10.38 -3.08 -5.10
N ALA A 7 11.27 -4.08 -5.00
CA ALA A 7 11.73 -4.61 -3.73
C ALA A 7 12.49 -3.57 -2.89
N VAL A 8 13.45 -2.86 -3.51
CA VAL A 8 14.22 -1.81 -2.83
C VAL A 8 13.31 -0.66 -2.40
N GLY A 9 12.41 -0.22 -3.28
CA GLY A 9 11.43 0.82 -2.97
C GLY A 9 10.50 0.43 -1.81
N ALA A 10 10.07 -0.83 -1.76
CA ALA A 10 9.22 -1.35 -0.69
C ALA A 10 9.93 -1.28 0.67
N VAL A 11 11.22 -1.69 0.74
CA VAL A 11 12.01 -1.61 1.98
C VAL A 11 12.20 -0.15 2.41
N LEU A 12 12.56 0.73 1.48
CA LEU A 12 12.73 2.15 1.79
C LEU A 12 11.42 2.77 2.30
N THR A 13 10.29 2.43 1.68
CA THR A 13 8.98 2.92 2.12
C THR A 13 8.60 2.35 3.48
N ALA A 14 8.91 1.09 3.77
CA ALA A 14 8.70 0.50 5.09
C ALA A 14 9.52 1.21 6.18
N LEU A 15 10.77 1.59 5.88
CA LEU A 15 11.60 2.40 6.78
C LEU A 15 10.99 3.78 7.02
N ILE A 16 10.50 4.44 5.97
CA ILE A 16 9.82 5.73 6.08
C ILE A 16 8.53 5.58 6.91
N GLU A 17 7.74 4.54 6.66
CA GLU A 17 6.52 4.26 7.41
C GLU A 17 6.79 4.15 8.90
N LEU A 18 7.83 3.44 9.30
CA LEU A 18 8.15 3.28 10.73
C LEU A 18 8.87 4.47 11.35
N SER A 19 9.60 5.26 10.56
CA SER A 19 10.38 6.39 11.06
C SER A 19 9.60 7.71 11.04
N VAL A 20 8.78 7.94 10.03
CA VAL A 20 8.12 9.24 9.78
C VAL A 20 6.65 9.22 10.18
N VAL A 21 5.94 8.13 9.89
CA VAL A 21 4.48 8.04 10.14
C VAL A 21 4.11 8.27 11.61
N PRO A 22 4.87 7.84 12.62
CA PRO A 22 4.54 8.15 14.01
C PRO A 22 4.40 9.65 14.31
N TYR A 23 5.12 10.51 13.56
CA TYR A 23 5.03 11.97 13.68
C TYR A 23 3.85 12.58 12.91
N LEU A 24 3.26 11.82 11.98
CA LEU A 24 2.12 12.22 11.16
C LEU A 24 0.78 11.71 11.68
N ARG A 25 0.76 11.06 12.84
CA ARG A 25 -0.46 10.54 13.45
C ARG A 25 -1.39 11.67 13.89
N ILE A 26 -2.67 11.52 13.57
CA ILE A 26 -3.73 12.41 14.04
C ILE A 26 -4.67 11.55 14.90
N GLY A 27 -4.52 11.65 16.22
CA GLY A 27 -5.16 10.72 17.15
C GLY A 27 -4.64 9.30 16.95
N ASP A 28 -5.53 8.33 16.73
CA ASP A 28 -5.19 6.94 16.43
C ASP A 28 -5.05 6.67 14.92
N ALA A 29 -5.39 7.64 14.07
CA ALA A 29 -5.27 7.51 12.62
C ALA A 29 -3.83 7.69 12.16
N GLN A 30 -3.37 6.81 11.28
CA GLN A 30 -2.05 6.86 10.67
C GLN A 30 -2.11 6.47 9.20
N PRO A 31 -1.31 7.10 8.32
CA PRO A 31 -1.21 6.68 6.94
C PRO A 31 -0.41 5.38 6.81
N HIS A 32 -0.68 4.64 5.73
CA HIS A 32 0.03 3.40 5.38
C HIS A 32 0.72 3.53 4.00
N PRO A 33 1.86 4.25 3.91
CA PRO A 33 2.56 4.49 2.65
C PRO A 33 2.90 3.23 1.87
N VAL A 34 3.26 2.12 2.54
CA VAL A 34 3.57 0.86 1.88
C VAL A 34 2.34 0.30 1.17
N LEU A 35 1.16 0.37 1.78
CA LEU A 35 -0.10 -0.03 1.14
C LEU A 35 -0.43 0.87 -0.05
N VAL A 36 -0.41 2.19 0.16
CA VAL A 36 -0.79 3.18 -0.86
C VAL A 36 0.07 3.06 -2.10
N LEU A 37 1.39 3.06 -1.93
CA LEU A 37 2.33 2.92 -3.04
C LEU A 37 2.25 1.55 -3.71
N GLY A 38 2.02 0.48 -2.95
CA GLY A 38 1.85 -0.85 -3.48
C GLY A 38 0.62 -0.98 -4.38
N VAL A 39 -0.52 -0.39 -3.96
CA VAL A 39 -1.73 -0.34 -4.78
C VAL A 39 -1.51 0.46 -6.05
N ILE A 40 -0.90 1.65 -5.95
CA ILE A 40 -0.59 2.49 -7.11
C ILE A 40 0.37 1.76 -8.07
N LEU A 41 1.41 1.11 -7.54
CA LEU A 41 2.38 0.37 -8.33
C LEU A 41 1.73 -0.81 -9.07
N ALA A 42 0.84 -1.55 -8.40
CA ALA A 42 0.10 -2.67 -8.99
C ALA A 42 -0.81 -2.23 -10.14
N ILE A 43 -1.40 -1.04 -10.02
CA ILE A 43 -2.28 -0.45 -11.04
C ILE A 43 -1.46 0.13 -12.21
N ALA A 44 -0.38 0.86 -11.92
CA ALA A 44 0.39 1.60 -12.92
C ALA A 44 1.42 0.73 -13.66
N VAL A 45 2.17 -0.10 -12.93
CA VAL A 45 3.29 -0.89 -13.47
C VAL A 45 2.87 -2.33 -13.76
N GLY A 46 2.07 -2.92 -12.88
CA GLY A 46 1.52 -4.26 -13.07
C GLY A 46 1.55 -5.15 -11.85
N PHE A 47 0.86 -6.28 -11.99
CA PHE A 47 0.59 -7.23 -10.93
C PHE A 47 1.85 -7.79 -10.26
N GLU A 48 2.85 -8.21 -11.04
CA GLU A 48 4.07 -8.81 -10.52
C GLU A 48 4.88 -7.85 -9.64
N ALA A 49 5.03 -6.60 -10.10
CA ALA A 49 5.71 -5.57 -9.32
C ALA A 49 4.97 -5.25 -8.02
N GLY A 50 3.63 -5.20 -8.07
CA GLY A 50 2.79 -5.03 -6.90
C GLY A 50 2.92 -6.17 -5.89
N LEU A 51 2.95 -7.43 -6.33
CA LEU A 51 3.13 -8.58 -5.44
C LEU A 51 4.51 -8.61 -4.78
N VAL A 52 5.58 -8.32 -5.54
CA VAL A 52 6.93 -8.22 -4.98
C VAL A 52 6.98 -7.10 -3.93
N TRP A 53 6.37 -5.95 -4.23
CA TRP A 53 6.25 -4.84 -3.28
C TRP A 53 5.52 -5.25 -2.01
N ALA A 54 4.35 -5.90 -2.14
CA ALA A 54 3.53 -6.36 -1.03
C ALA A 54 4.28 -7.34 -0.11
N PHE A 55 4.95 -8.32 -0.72
CA PHE A 55 5.67 -9.35 0.00
C PHE A 55 6.89 -8.78 0.72
N VAL A 56 7.77 -8.08 -0.01
CA VAL A 56 9.01 -7.54 0.56
C VAL A 56 8.71 -6.42 1.56
N GLY A 57 7.82 -5.49 1.22
CA GLY A 57 7.42 -4.39 2.10
C GLY A 57 6.71 -4.87 3.36
N GLY A 58 5.82 -5.87 3.22
CA GLY A 58 5.12 -6.48 4.35
C GLY A 58 6.06 -7.22 5.29
N LEU A 59 6.99 -8.02 4.76
CA LEU A 59 8.00 -8.67 5.58
C LEU A 59 8.93 -7.67 6.27
N ALA A 60 9.33 -6.60 5.57
CA ALA A 60 10.12 -5.53 6.16
C ALA A 60 9.37 -4.87 7.33
N LEU A 61 8.08 -4.56 7.17
CA LEU A 61 7.25 -4.02 8.25
C LEU A 61 7.12 -4.99 9.42
N ASP A 62 6.90 -6.29 9.16
CA ASP A 62 6.78 -7.28 10.23
C ASP A 62 8.07 -7.40 11.04
N VAL A 63 9.23 -7.48 10.35
CA VAL A 63 10.54 -7.58 11.02
C VAL A 63 10.87 -6.31 11.80
N LEU A 64 10.73 -5.14 11.16
CA LEU A 64 11.14 -3.87 11.75
C LEU A 64 10.20 -3.42 12.89
N ALA A 65 8.90 -3.70 12.78
CA ALA A 65 7.91 -3.38 13.82
C ALA A 65 7.73 -4.50 14.85
N GLN A 66 8.54 -5.59 14.78
CA GLN A 66 8.47 -6.74 15.67
C GLN A 66 7.06 -7.36 15.75
N ARG A 67 6.36 -7.40 14.60
CA ARG A 67 5.05 -8.01 14.44
C ARG A 67 5.19 -9.51 14.13
N PRO A 68 4.12 -10.31 14.29
CA PRO A 68 4.13 -11.70 13.83
C PRO A 68 4.50 -11.76 12.34
N LEU A 69 5.56 -12.50 12.02
CA LEU A 69 6.07 -12.62 10.65
C LEU A 69 4.98 -13.11 9.70
N GLY A 70 4.83 -12.40 8.59
CA GLY A 70 3.86 -12.72 7.55
C GLY A 70 2.49 -12.06 7.73
N SER A 71 2.18 -11.47 8.89
CA SER A 71 0.86 -10.86 9.14
C SER A 71 0.60 -9.66 8.22
N THR A 72 1.53 -8.72 8.15
CA THR A 72 1.45 -7.55 7.27
C THR A 72 1.67 -7.94 5.81
N ALA A 73 2.61 -8.86 5.54
CA ALA A 73 2.84 -9.37 4.19
C ALA A 73 1.58 -10.03 3.61
N PHE A 74 0.89 -10.87 4.38
CA PHE A 74 -0.36 -11.49 3.96
C PHE A 74 -1.45 -10.46 3.68
N ALA A 75 -1.66 -9.51 4.60
CA ALA A 75 -2.65 -8.45 4.42
C ALA A 75 -2.38 -7.60 3.15
N LEU A 76 -1.11 -7.22 2.92
CA LEU A 76 -0.71 -6.49 1.72
C LEU A 76 -0.89 -7.31 0.44
N LEU A 77 -0.53 -8.59 0.45
CA LEU A 77 -0.71 -9.48 -0.71
C LEU A 77 -2.19 -9.59 -1.11
N VAL A 78 -3.08 -9.76 -0.14
CA VAL A 78 -4.52 -9.82 -0.39
C VAL A 78 -5.03 -8.49 -0.95
N CYS A 79 -4.67 -7.37 -0.34
CA CYS A 79 -5.13 -6.04 -0.76
C CYS A 79 -4.57 -5.65 -2.13
N ILE A 80 -3.27 -5.81 -2.35
CA ILE A 80 -2.62 -5.42 -3.61
C ILE A 80 -2.99 -6.39 -4.74
N GLY A 81 -3.16 -7.68 -4.43
CA GLY A 81 -3.74 -8.64 -5.36
C GLY A 81 -5.16 -8.25 -5.77
N GLY A 82 -6.00 -7.86 -4.81
CA GLY A 82 -7.35 -7.34 -5.05
C GLY A 82 -7.36 -6.05 -5.87
N ALA A 83 -6.43 -5.13 -5.60
CA ALA A 83 -6.26 -3.90 -6.39
C ALA A 83 -6.06 -4.17 -7.87
N SER A 84 -5.25 -5.18 -8.19
CA SER A 84 -4.95 -5.55 -9.57
C SER A 84 -6.17 -6.10 -10.32
N ILE A 85 -7.05 -6.81 -9.61
CA ILE A 85 -8.31 -7.30 -10.18
C ILE A 85 -9.26 -6.12 -10.43
N LEU A 86 -9.40 -5.22 -9.45
CA LEU A 86 -10.20 -4.01 -9.58
C LEU A 86 -9.72 -3.12 -10.74
N ALA A 87 -8.41 -2.94 -10.90
CA ALA A 87 -7.84 -2.15 -11.97
C ALA A 87 -8.18 -2.67 -13.37
N ARG A 88 -8.21 -4.00 -13.54
CA ARG A 88 -8.62 -4.64 -14.81
C ARG A 88 -10.10 -4.40 -15.13
N SER A 89 -10.95 -4.38 -14.11
CA SER A 89 -12.39 -4.18 -14.27
C SER A 89 -12.76 -2.73 -14.58
N PHE A 90 -11.98 -1.76 -14.10
CA PHE A 90 -12.27 -0.32 -14.20
C PHE A 90 -11.24 0.48 -15.02
N ALA A 91 -10.66 -0.12 -16.05
CA ALA A 91 -9.60 0.48 -16.87
C ALA A 91 -9.95 1.84 -17.50
N ARG A 92 -11.24 2.17 -17.66
CA ARG A 92 -11.70 3.45 -18.22
C ARG A 92 -11.64 4.64 -17.24
N LEU A 93 -11.55 4.39 -15.93
CA LEU A 93 -11.57 5.42 -14.88
C LEU A 93 -10.19 5.62 -14.24
N ARG A 94 -9.13 5.45 -15.02
CA ARG A 94 -7.72 5.43 -14.56
C ARG A 94 -7.31 6.47 -13.53
N PRO A 95 -7.69 7.77 -13.57
CA PRO A 95 -7.20 8.74 -12.59
C PRO A 95 -7.89 8.65 -11.22
N ILE A 96 -9.15 8.16 -11.16
CA ILE A 96 -9.95 8.13 -9.92
C ILE A 96 -9.90 6.76 -9.24
N VAL A 97 -9.71 5.69 -10.01
CA VAL A 97 -9.66 4.31 -9.51
C VAL A 97 -8.64 4.11 -8.38
N PRO A 98 -7.40 4.64 -8.45
CA PRO A 98 -6.45 4.47 -7.36
C PRO A 98 -6.95 5.00 -6.02
N ILE A 99 -7.65 6.14 -6.01
CA ILE A 99 -8.13 6.80 -4.78
C ILE A 99 -9.22 5.94 -4.11
N GLY A 100 -10.23 5.55 -4.88
CA GLY A 100 -11.32 4.70 -4.38
C GLY A 100 -10.83 3.30 -3.99
N ALA A 101 -9.93 2.72 -4.79
CA ALA A 101 -9.32 1.43 -4.50
C ALA A 101 -8.52 1.47 -3.20
N VAL A 102 -7.66 2.48 -3.02
CA VAL A 102 -6.86 2.64 -1.79
C VAL A 102 -7.77 2.79 -0.58
N PHE A 103 -8.83 3.58 -0.66
CA PHE A 103 -9.78 3.73 0.45
C PHE A 103 -10.38 2.38 0.88
N VAL A 104 -10.95 1.63 -0.06
CA VAL A 104 -11.57 0.32 0.23
C VAL A 104 -10.54 -0.70 0.70
N LEU A 105 -9.37 -0.72 0.07
CA LEU A 105 -8.32 -1.67 0.41
C LEU A 105 -7.64 -1.34 1.74
N SER A 106 -7.57 -0.07 2.14
CA SER A 106 -7.09 0.35 3.45
C SER A 106 -8.03 -0.14 4.58
N LEU A 107 -9.35 -0.06 4.35
CA LEU A 107 -10.32 -0.68 5.27
C LEU A 107 -10.09 -2.20 5.36
N GLY A 108 -9.96 -2.86 4.21
CA GLY A 108 -9.69 -4.31 4.17
C GLY A 108 -8.38 -4.69 4.85
N TYR A 109 -7.32 -3.95 4.60
CA TYR A 109 -6.00 -4.13 5.21
C TYR A 109 -6.08 -4.05 6.74
N SER A 110 -6.70 -3.00 7.26
CA SER A 110 -6.89 -2.80 8.70
C SER A 110 -7.70 -3.94 9.31
N MET A 111 -8.77 -4.39 8.64
CA MET A 111 -9.59 -5.52 9.10
C MET A 111 -8.81 -6.84 9.12
N ILE A 112 -8.02 -7.13 8.08
CA ILE A 112 -7.19 -8.34 8.02
C ILE A 112 -6.18 -8.33 9.16
N LEU A 113 -5.48 -7.21 9.38
CA LEU A 113 -4.52 -7.10 10.49
C LEU A 113 -5.21 -7.27 11.84
N PHE A 114 -6.36 -6.65 12.02
CA PHE A 114 -7.14 -6.74 13.25
C PHE A 114 -7.53 -8.20 13.58
N VAL A 115 -8.06 -8.91 12.60
CA VAL A 115 -8.44 -10.33 12.73
C VAL A 115 -7.19 -11.19 12.99
N THR A 116 -6.10 -10.93 12.27
CA THR A 116 -4.85 -11.70 12.40
C THR A 116 -4.23 -11.50 13.79
N PHE A 117 -4.13 -10.27 14.28
CA PHE A 117 -3.59 -9.99 15.61
C PHE A 117 -4.49 -10.53 16.72
N GLY A 118 -5.81 -10.42 16.55
CA GLY A 118 -6.77 -11.02 17.48
C GLY A 118 -6.64 -12.55 17.55
N ALA A 119 -6.50 -13.22 16.41
CA ALA A 119 -6.31 -14.67 16.34
C ALA A 119 -4.98 -15.15 16.96
N LEU A 120 -3.94 -14.34 16.87
CA LEU A 120 -2.60 -14.63 17.41
C LEU A 120 -2.46 -14.20 18.89
N GLY A 121 -3.48 -13.58 19.48
CA GLY A 121 -3.43 -13.05 20.84
C GLY A 121 -2.40 -11.94 21.05
N THR A 122 -2.02 -11.23 19.97
CA THR A 122 -1.07 -10.13 20.03
C THR A 122 -1.78 -8.82 20.36
N PRO A 123 -1.13 -7.90 21.13
CA PRO A 123 -1.73 -6.61 21.45
C PRO A 123 -2.05 -5.83 20.16
N ILE A 124 -3.26 -5.31 20.08
CA ILE A 124 -3.68 -4.46 18.98
C ILE A 124 -3.11 -3.06 19.20
N PRO A 125 -2.39 -2.47 18.25
CA PRO A 125 -1.66 -1.20 18.45
C PRO A 125 -2.56 0.05 18.44
N ALA A 126 -3.85 -0.07 18.67
CA ALA A 126 -4.80 1.04 18.72
C ALA A 126 -5.70 0.92 19.95
N ALA A 127 -5.91 2.03 20.65
CA ALA A 127 -6.81 2.10 21.80
C ALA A 127 -8.28 1.93 21.37
N ASP A 128 -8.66 2.51 20.23
CA ASP A 128 -9.94 2.33 19.55
C ASP A 128 -9.73 1.88 18.11
N PRO A 129 -9.71 0.56 17.85
CA PRO A 129 -9.47 0.04 16.51
C PRO A 129 -10.49 0.50 15.47
N PHE A 130 -11.76 0.60 15.86
CA PHE A 130 -12.83 1.02 14.95
C PHE A 130 -12.77 2.52 14.66
N GLY A 131 -12.47 3.34 15.65
CA GLY A 131 -12.28 4.78 15.49
C GLY A 131 -11.04 5.16 14.69
N ALA A 132 -10.03 4.27 14.65
CA ALA A 132 -8.81 4.51 13.88
C ALA A 132 -8.91 4.09 12.40
N VAL A 133 -9.66 3.03 12.07
CA VAL A 133 -9.72 2.42 10.74
C VAL A 133 -10.26 3.40 9.68
N LEU A 134 -11.38 4.05 9.95
CA LEU A 134 -12.00 4.95 8.97
C LEU A 134 -11.16 6.22 8.71
N PRO A 135 -10.66 6.93 9.73
CA PRO A 135 -9.77 8.08 9.51
C PRO A 135 -8.46 7.69 8.82
N SER A 136 -7.89 6.52 9.12
CA SER A 136 -6.69 6.02 8.43
C SER A 136 -6.97 5.76 6.95
N ALA A 137 -8.11 5.17 6.60
CA ALA A 137 -8.50 4.93 5.21
C ALA A 137 -8.71 6.26 4.44
N VAL A 138 -9.27 7.28 5.08
CA VAL A 138 -9.36 8.63 4.49
C VAL A 138 -7.97 9.21 4.28
N TYR A 139 -7.06 9.06 5.24
CA TYR A 139 -5.69 9.53 5.13
C TYR A 139 -4.97 8.86 3.96
N ASP A 140 -5.09 7.54 3.83
CA ASP A 140 -4.52 6.77 2.73
C ASP A 140 -5.10 7.19 1.37
N ALA A 141 -6.41 7.47 1.29
CA ALA A 141 -7.05 7.97 0.08
C ALA A 141 -6.55 9.37 -0.31
N VAL A 142 -6.34 10.26 0.65
CA VAL A 142 -5.74 11.59 0.41
C VAL A 142 -4.29 11.45 -0.07
N LEU A 143 -3.52 10.57 0.55
CA LEU A 143 -2.16 10.28 0.13
C LEU A 143 -2.14 9.72 -1.31
N ALA A 144 -3.05 8.81 -1.64
CA ALA A 144 -3.21 8.27 -3.00
C ALA A 144 -3.60 9.35 -4.02
N ALA A 145 -4.43 10.32 -3.63
CA ALA A 145 -4.81 11.43 -4.50
C ALA A 145 -3.63 12.34 -4.85
N ILE A 146 -2.67 12.49 -3.94
CA ILE A 146 -1.46 13.29 -4.16
C ILE A 146 -0.42 12.50 -4.96
N VAL A 147 -0.14 11.27 -4.55
CA VAL A 147 0.96 10.46 -5.10
C VAL A 147 0.57 9.73 -6.38
N GLY A 148 -0.71 9.34 -6.52
CA GLY A 148 -1.20 8.58 -7.66
C GLY A 148 -0.96 9.26 -9.02
N PRO A 149 -1.40 10.50 -9.23
CA PRO A 149 -1.15 11.22 -10.48
C PRO A 149 0.34 11.40 -10.80
N LEU A 150 1.16 11.62 -9.77
CA LEU A 150 2.60 11.79 -9.93
C LEU A 150 3.26 10.49 -10.42
N THR A 151 2.88 9.36 -9.83
CA THR A 151 3.43 8.05 -10.20
C THR A 151 3.03 7.65 -11.62
N ILE A 152 1.77 7.88 -12.00
CA ILE A 152 1.26 7.61 -13.35
C ILE A 152 2.00 8.49 -14.37
N ALA A 153 2.14 9.80 -14.09
CA ALA A 153 2.85 10.72 -14.98
C ALA A 153 4.32 10.36 -15.19
N VAL A 154 5.00 9.88 -14.15
CA VAL A 154 6.39 9.41 -14.26
C VAL A 154 6.48 8.12 -15.07
N HIS A 155 5.54 7.21 -14.90
CA HIS A 155 5.51 5.95 -15.65
C HIS A 155 5.25 6.19 -17.14
N ASP A 156 4.27 7.03 -17.48
CA ASP A 156 3.91 7.35 -18.86
C ASP A 156 5.08 8.03 -19.60
N ARG A 157 5.79 8.95 -18.96
CA ARG A 157 7.00 9.58 -19.53
C ARG A 157 8.12 8.58 -19.85
N ARG A 158 8.32 7.57 -19.01
CA ARG A 158 9.31 6.53 -19.28
C ARG A 158 8.94 5.65 -20.46
N MET A 159 7.67 5.31 -20.60
CA MET A 159 7.16 4.52 -21.72
C MET A 159 7.23 5.29 -23.05
N GLU A 160 7.08 6.62 -23.02
CA GLU A 160 7.27 7.46 -24.20
C GLU A 160 8.74 7.52 -24.65
N GLN A 161 9.68 7.61 -23.70
CA GLN A 161 11.11 7.61 -24.01
C GLN A 161 11.57 6.29 -24.63
N GLU A 162 11.12 5.15 -24.13
CA GLU A 162 11.44 3.84 -24.71
C GLU A 162 10.86 3.63 -26.12
N ARG A 163 9.79 4.37 -26.49
CA ARG A 163 9.22 4.32 -27.86
C ARG A 163 9.96 5.15 -28.89
N VAL A 164 10.72 6.14 -28.46
CA VAL A 164 11.46 7.05 -29.37
C VAL A 164 12.82 6.47 -29.77
N ASP A 165 13.32 5.50 -29.04
CA ASP A 165 14.64 4.87 -29.29
C ASP A 165 14.58 3.71 -30.30
N TRP A 166 13.45 3.52 -31.02
CA TRP A 166 13.25 2.58 -32.15
C TRP A 166 12.86 3.35 -33.44
#